data_9c5264e7027769699cbca6005454763c
#
_entry.id   9c5264e7027769699cbca6005454763c
#
_cell.length_a   1.000
_cell.length_b   1.000
_cell.length_c   1.000
_cell.angle_alpha   90.00
_cell.angle_beta   90.00
_cell.angle_gamma   90.00
#
_symmetry.space_group_name_H-M   'P 1'
#
loop_
_entity.id
_entity.type
_entity.pdbx_description
1 polymer ?
#
loop_
_entity_poly.entity_id
_entity_poly.type
_entity_poly.pdbx_seq_one_letter_code
_entity_poly.pdbx_strand_id
1 'polypeptide(L)'
;MVRDRRRIDPLTGEVRPPEGDEPAGAGPAGAGQPNHGAPGANQAPDPAEEKLAELSAQLDERTADLQRVSAEYANYRRRVDRDREASTLAAKAQVAGELLTVLDDVVRAQAHGDLTGPFKSVADKLVAALQKIGLAPFGAEGDEFDPSVHEAVQHNTSHDVAGPTVTTVLRPGYKLGERLLRPAMVAVTDRDPDAGPAPARPSEVGADHEGDNVN
;
A
#
# COMPACT_ATOMS: atom_id res chain seq x y z
N MET A 1 -26.73 -36.67 -2.25
CA MET A 1 -26.21 -35.83 -1.17
C MET A 1 -25.02 -36.51 -0.56
N VAL A 2 -23.84 -35.98 -0.73
CA VAL A 2 -22.58 -36.53 -0.17
C VAL A 2 -22.45 -35.97 1.25
N ARG A 3 -22.52 -36.85 2.28
CA ARG A 3 -22.28 -36.47 3.68
C ARG A 3 -20.77 -36.26 3.87
N ASP A 4 -20.37 -35.03 4.16
CA ASP A 4 -19.00 -34.70 4.54
C ASP A 4 -18.71 -35.27 5.94
N ARG A 5 -17.75 -36.23 6.02
CA ARG A 5 -17.32 -36.89 7.25
C ARG A 5 -16.13 -36.21 7.93
N ARG A 6 -15.79 -35.00 7.54
CA ARG A 6 -14.68 -34.28 8.15
C ARG A 6 -15.05 -33.82 9.56
N ARG A 7 -14.22 -34.16 10.53
CA ARG A 7 -14.39 -33.75 11.94
C ARG A 7 -14.07 -32.30 12.21
N ILE A 8 -13.52 -31.58 11.25
CA ILE A 8 -13.09 -30.19 11.39
C ILE A 8 -13.87 -29.36 10.38
N ASP A 9 -14.47 -28.26 10.82
CA ASP A 9 -15.14 -27.29 9.97
C ASP A 9 -14.08 -26.59 9.08
N PRO A 10 -14.20 -26.62 7.74
CA PRO A 10 -13.19 -26.05 6.85
C PRO A 10 -13.12 -24.51 6.86
N LEU A 11 -14.13 -23.84 7.45
CA LEU A 11 -14.20 -22.35 7.53
C LEU A 11 -13.76 -21.80 8.88
N THR A 12 -14.08 -22.48 9.97
CA THR A 12 -13.78 -22.00 11.33
C THR A 12 -12.64 -22.76 12.01
N GLY A 13 -12.27 -23.96 11.54
CA GLY A 13 -11.23 -24.80 12.13
C GLY A 13 -11.64 -25.46 13.45
N GLU A 14 -12.91 -25.39 13.84
CA GLU A 14 -13.39 -25.98 15.09
C GLU A 14 -13.75 -27.45 14.94
N VAL A 15 -13.46 -28.23 15.98
CA VAL A 15 -13.76 -29.66 16.06
C VAL A 15 -15.20 -29.84 16.48
N ARG A 16 -16.05 -30.45 15.61
CA ARG A 16 -17.44 -30.80 15.95
C ARG A 16 -17.48 -31.93 16.98
N PRO A 17 -18.23 -31.77 18.08
CA PRO A 17 -18.46 -32.88 19.01
C PRO A 17 -19.22 -34.02 18.33
N PRO A 18 -18.98 -35.29 18.72
CA PRO A 18 -19.69 -36.43 18.15
C PRO A 18 -21.19 -36.37 18.53
N GLU A 19 -22.04 -36.35 17.51
CA GLU A 19 -23.49 -36.59 17.69
C GLU A 19 -23.70 -38.08 17.98
N GLY A 20 -24.30 -38.36 19.14
CA GLY A 20 -24.88 -39.68 19.44
C GLY A 20 -24.34 -40.31 20.72
N ASP A 21 -25.04 -40.12 21.83
CA ASP A 21 -25.81 -41.11 22.56
C ASP A 21 -26.38 -40.50 23.82
N GLU A 22 -27.67 -40.34 23.85
CA GLU A 22 -28.41 -40.12 25.09
C GLU A 22 -28.42 -41.43 25.89
N PRO A 23 -28.10 -41.43 27.20
CA PRO A 23 -28.46 -42.54 28.06
C PRO A 23 -29.79 -42.26 28.78
N ALA A 24 -30.77 -43.09 28.44
CA ALA A 24 -31.97 -43.22 29.23
C ALA A 24 -31.71 -44.04 30.51
N GLY A 25 -32.31 -43.60 31.62
CA GLY A 25 -32.65 -44.55 32.70
C GLY A 25 -32.04 -44.26 34.06
N ALA A 26 -32.85 -43.60 34.89
CA ALA A 26 -32.69 -43.46 36.35
C ALA A 26 -32.95 -44.78 37.08
N GLY A 27 -32.23 -44.97 38.23
CA GLY A 27 -32.55 -45.94 39.24
C GLY A 27 -31.61 -45.87 40.43
N PRO A 28 -32.08 -46.02 41.70
CA PRO A 28 -31.49 -45.32 42.82
C PRO A 28 -30.60 -46.18 43.74
N ALA A 29 -29.79 -45.47 44.50
CA ALA A 29 -29.26 -45.71 45.87
C ALA A 29 -28.66 -47.08 46.25
N GLY A 30 -27.38 -47.05 46.56
CA GLY A 30 -26.69 -48.02 47.36
C GLY A 30 -25.54 -47.36 48.13
N ALA A 31 -25.74 -47.15 49.42
CA ALA A 31 -24.70 -46.69 50.33
C ALA A 31 -23.62 -47.75 50.51
N GLY A 32 -22.37 -47.41 50.33
CA GLY A 32 -21.22 -48.28 50.59
C GLY A 32 -20.03 -47.47 51.00
N GLN A 33 -19.59 -47.67 52.17
CA GLN A 33 -18.55 -47.08 53.05
C GLN A 33 -17.22 -46.64 52.42
N PRO A 34 -16.54 -45.68 53.06
CA PRO A 34 -15.20 -45.22 52.64
C PRO A 34 -14.15 -46.26 53.04
N ASN A 35 -13.46 -46.82 52.06
CA ASN A 35 -12.25 -47.57 52.30
C ASN A 35 -11.05 -46.65 52.31
N HIS A 36 -10.52 -46.37 53.49
CA HIS A 36 -9.18 -45.79 53.69
C HIS A 36 -8.13 -46.79 53.25
N GLY A 37 -7.70 -46.73 52.02
CA GLY A 37 -6.53 -47.47 51.51
C GLY A 37 -5.30 -46.57 51.49
N ALA A 38 -4.27 -47.02 52.13
CA ALA A 38 -2.99 -46.42 52.50
C ALA A 38 -2.27 -45.63 51.39
N PRO A 39 -1.44 -44.60 51.77
CA PRO A 39 -0.53 -43.96 50.87
C PRO A 39 0.74 -44.84 50.69
N GLY A 40 1.10 -45.13 49.50
CA GLY A 40 2.41 -45.70 49.24
C GLY A 40 2.45 -46.87 48.29
N ALA A 41 2.43 -46.56 47.03
CA ALA A 41 3.21 -47.33 46.08
C ALA A 41 3.77 -46.34 45.09
N ASN A 42 5.06 -46.14 45.18
CA ASN A 42 5.89 -45.51 44.16
C ASN A 42 5.79 -46.41 42.93
N GLN A 43 4.69 -46.29 42.17
CA GLN A 43 4.54 -47.00 40.90
C GLN A 43 5.53 -46.34 39.98
N ALA A 44 6.53 -47.06 39.53
CA ALA A 44 7.33 -46.67 38.39
C ALA A 44 6.37 -46.28 37.27
N PRO A 45 6.63 -45.18 36.54
CA PRO A 45 5.72 -44.75 35.46
C PRO A 45 5.52 -45.90 34.47
N ASP A 46 4.26 -46.09 34.07
CA ASP A 46 3.92 -47.11 33.10
C ASP A 46 4.68 -46.81 31.77
N PRO A 47 5.46 -47.75 31.24
CA PRO A 47 6.16 -47.57 29.96
C PRO A 47 5.27 -47.09 28.81
N ALA A 48 3.96 -47.30 28.89
CA ALA A 48 2.98 -46.77 27.97
C ALA A 48 2.73 -45.27 28.17
N GLU A 49 2.69 -44.82 29.42
CA GLU A 49 2.55 -43.37 29.74
C GLU A 49 3.79 -42.59 29.37
N GLU A 50 4.99 -43.14 29.56
CA GLU A 50 6.24 -42.50 29.11
C GLU A 50 6.26 -42.34 27.56
N LYS A 51 5.86 -43.38 26.83
CA LYS A 51 5.75 -43.32 25.37
C LYS A 51 4.71 -42.35 24.88
N LEU A 52 3.57 -42.24 25.55
CA LEU A 52 2.54 -41.25 25.21
C LEU A 52 3.04 -39.83 25.45
N ALA A 53 3.75 -39.58 26.57
CA ALA A 53 4.36 -38.30 26.84
C ALA A 53 5.42 -37.90 25.81
N GLU A 54 6.30 -38.88 25.42
CA GLU A 54 7.29 -38.65 24.38
C GLU A 54 6.65 -38.31 23.02
N LEU A 55 5.63 -39.08 22.62
CA LEU A 55 4.92 -38.83 21.35
C LEU A 55 4.16 -37.52 21.35
N SER A 56 3.55 -37.16 22.50
CA SER A 56 2.89 -35.83 22.59
C SER A 56 3.89 -34.69 22.49
N ALA A 57 5.07 -34.80 23.13
CA ALA A 57 6.13 -33.79 23.03
C ALA A 57 6.65 -33.68 21.57
N GLN A 58 6.81 -34.81 20.88
CA GLN A 58 7.20 -34.82 19.45
C GLN A 58 6.12 -34.16 18.57
N LEU A 59 4.84 -34.41 18.83
CA LEU A 59 3.73 -33.77 18.11
C LEU A 59 3.71 -32.28 18.34
N ASP A 60 3.91 -31.81 19.58
CA ASP A 60 3.96 -30.41 19.92
C ASP A 60 5.14 -29.70 19.22
N GLU A 61 6.33 -30.34 19.23
CA GLU A 61 7.50 -29.83 18.52
C GLU A 61 7.25 -29.72 17.02
N ARG A 62 6.70 -30.78 16.40
CA ARG A 62 6.39 -30.76 14.96
C ARG A 62 5.30 -29.74 14.60
N THR A 63 4.32 -29.59 15.49
CA THR A 63 3.27 -28.57 15.32
C THR A 63 3.84 -27.16 15.39
N ALA A 64 4.71 -26.89 16.35
CA ALA A 64 5.41 -25.61 16.47
C ALA A 64 6.31 -25.34 15.24
N ASP A 65 7.03 -26.35 14.76
CA ASP A 65 7.84 -26.23 13.53
C ASP A 65 6.99 -25.92 12.30
N LEU A 66 5.87 -26.61 12.12
CA LEU A 66 4.95 -26.34 11.02
C LEU A 66 4.35 -24.93 11.09
N GLN A 67 3.98 -24.46 12.29
CA GLN A 67 3.49 -23.10 12.50
C GLN A 67 4.56 -22.07 12.14
N ARG A 68 5.80 -22.29 12.58
CA ARG A 68 6.93 -21.42 12.26
C ARG A 68 7.17 -21.36 10.75
N VAL A 69 7.29 -22.51 10.09
CA VAL A 69 7.51 -22.59 8.64
C VAL A 69 6.35 -21.96 7.86
N SER A 70 5.12 -22.16 8.31
CA SER A 70 3.95 -21.55 7.71
C SER A 70 3.98 -20.01 7.81
N ALA A 71 4.37 -19.49 8.98
CA ALA A 71 4.53 -18.06 9.18
C ALA A 71 5.68 -17.46 8.33
N GLU A 72 6.81 -18.15 8.28
CA GLU A 72 7.95 -17.75 7.42
C GLU A 72 7.56 -17.77 5.94
N TYR A 73 6.83 -18.78 5.48
CA TYR A 73 6.35 -18.86 4.12
C TYR A 73 5.35 -17.74 3.78
N ALA A 74 4.43 -17.42 4.70
CA ALA A 74 3.50 -16.29 4.52
C ALA A 74 4.25 -14.96 4.42
N ASN A 75 5.28 -14.74 5.23
CA ASN A 75 6.14 -13.56 5.18
C ASN A 75 6.95 -13.50 3.88
N TYR A 76 7.49 -14.66 3.45
CA TYR A 76 8.20 -14.79 2.18
C TYR A 76 7.30 -14.41 1.00
N ARG A 77 6.07 -14.96 0.92
CA ARG A 77 5.12 -14.61 -0.14
C ARG A 77 4.84 -13.11 -0.21
N ARG A 78 4.54 -12.48 0.93
CA ARG A 78 4.30 -11.03 0.97
C ARG A 78 5.51 -10.22 0.50
N ARG A 79 6.73 -10.69 0.80
CA ARG A 79 7.95 -10.06 0.32
C ARG A 79 8.10 -10.21 -1.19
N VAL A 80 7.93 -11.42 -1.72
CA VAL A 80 8.01 -11.70 -3.15
C VAL A 80 7.00 -10.88 -3.95
N ASP A 81 5.76 -10.77 -3.47
CA ASP A 81 4.72 -9.98 -4.13
C ASP A 81 5.13 -8.49 -4.19
N ARG A 82 5.62 -7.92 -3.08
CA ARG A 82 6.14 -6.55 -3.05
C ARG A 82 7.35 -6.34 -3.97
N ASP A 83 8.29 -7.27 -3.97
CA ASP A 83 9.49 -7.20 -4.81
C ASP A 83 9.11 -7.26 -6.30
N ARG A 84 8.10 -8.06 -6.65
CA ARG A 84 7.55 -8.14 -8.02
C ARG A 84 6.89 -6.83 -8.46
N GLU A 85 6.09 -6.23 -7.59
CA GLU A 85 5.47 -4.91 -7.84
C GLU A 85 6.54 -3.83 -8.00
N ALA A 86 7.51 -3.79 -7.09
CA ALA A 86 8.62 -2.84 -7.15
C ALA A 86 9.46 -3.01 -8.43
N SER A 87 9.75 -4.25 -8.83
CA SER A 87 10.46 -4.56 -10.07
C SER A 87 9.69 -4.11 -11.31
N THR A 88 8.37 -4.35 -11.32
CA THR A 88 7.50 -3.92 -12.41
C THR A 88 7.46 -2.38 -12.52
N LEU A 89 7.36 -1.69 -11.39
CA LEU A 89 7.39 -0.23 -11.34
C LEU A 89 8.75 0.32 -11.79
N ALA A 90 9.86 -0.33 -11.36
CA ALA A 90 11.21 0.07 -11.77
C ALA A 90 11.41 -0.08 -13.29
N ALA A 91 10.93 -1.19 -13.88
CA ALA A 91 11.00 -1.39 -15.33
C ALA A 91 10.18 -0.35 -16.11
N LYS A 92 8.95 -0.04 -15.66
CA LYS A 92 8.14 1.04 -16.24
C LYS A 92 8.82 2.39 -16.13
N ALA A 93 9.43 2.69 -14.97
CA ALA A 93 10.15 3.93 -14.72
C ALA A 93 11.37 4.09 -15.64
N GLN A 94 12.09 3.00 -15.88
CA GLN A 94 13.23 3.02 -16.80
C GLN A 94 12.80 3.34 -18.23
N VAL A 95 11.79 2.63 -18.75
CA VAL A 95 11.26 2.88 -20.12
C VAL A 95 10.70 4.30 -20.24
N ALA A 96 9.93 4.75 -19.22
CA ALA A 96 9.40 6.11 -19.22
C ALA A 96 10.54 7.15 -19.19
N GLY A 97 11.61 6.90 -18.43
CA GLY A 97 12.80 7.77 -18.34
C GLY A 97 13.45 8.00 -19.70
N GLU A 98 13.61 6.93 -20.50
CA GLU A 98 14.16 7.04 -21.85
C GLU A 98 13.27 7.87 -22.81
N LEU A 99 11.96 7.88 -22.56
CA LEU A 99 11.00 8.63 -23.38
C LEU A 99 10.86 10.11 -22.96
N LEU A 100 11.45 10.52 -21.83
CA LEU A 100 11.35 11.92 -21.38
C LEU A 100 11.98 12.90 -22.35
N THR A 101 13.04 12.51 -23.06
CA THR A 101 13.67 13.36 -24.10
C THR A 101 12.72 13.60 -25.26
N VAL A 102 11.97 12.57 -25.69
CA VAL A 102 10.95 12.69 -26.72
C VAL A 102 9.81 13.60 -26.28
N LEU A 103 9.39 13.49 -25.01
CA LEU A 103 8.37 14.38 -24.46
C LEU A 103 8.87 15.84 -24.39
N ASP A 104 10.13 16.07 -24.07
CA ASP A 104 10.70 17.42 -24.07
C ASP A 104 10.66 18.02 -25.51
N ASP A 105 10.94 17.22 -26.53
CA ASP A 105 10.85 17.65 -27.93
C ASP A 105 9.41 17.94 -28.34
N VAL A 106 8.44 17.13 -27.87
CA VAL A 106 7.01 17.39 -28.09
C VAL A 106 6.58 18.71 -27.44
N VAL A 107 6.99 18.96 -26.18
CA VAL A 107 6.70 20.21 -25.48
C VAL A 107 7.32 21.39 -26.21
N ARG A 108 8.56 21.27 -26.68
CA ARG A 108 9.25 22.30 -27.45
C ARG A 108 8.56 22.59 -28.76
N ALA A 109 8.17 21.55 -29.53
CA ALA A 109 7.43 21.70 -30.78
C ALA A 109 6.06 22.37 -30.56
N GLN A 110 5.41 22.07 -29.43
CA GLN A 110 4.15 22.72 -29.06
C GLN A 110 4.36 24.22 -28.78
N ALA A 111 5.41 24.58 -28.03
CA ALA A 111 5.75 25.98 -27.71
C ALA A 111 6.05 26.80 -28.97
N HIS A 112 6.66 26.20 -30.00
CA HIS A 112 6.94 26.85 -31.27
C HIS A 112 5.76 26.83 -32.26
N GLY A 113 4.68 26.15 -31.96
CA GLY A 113 3.52 26.02 -32.84
C GLY A 113 3.69 24.99 -33.97
N ASP A 114 4.78 24.20 -33.92
CA ASP A 114 5.09 23.19 -34.97
C ASP A 114 4.30 21.88 -34.73
N LEU A 115 3.66 21.71 -33.57
CA LEU A 115 2.88 20.51 -33.23
C LEU A 115 1.50 20.59 -33.90
N THR A 116 1.44 20.33 -35.19
CA THR A 116 0.20 20.43 -35.99
C THR A 116 -0.15 19.14 -36.77
N GLY A 117 -1.38 19.05 -37.25
CA GLY A 117 -1.83 17.99 -38.14
C GLY A 117 -1.63 16.56 -37.57
N PRO A 118 -1.21 15.61 -38.42
CA PRO A 118 -1.03 14.21 -38.04
C PRO A 118 0.02 14.02 -36.92
N PHE A 119 1.05 14.86 -36.88
CA PHE A 119 2.11 14.78 -35.88
C PHE A 119 1.56 15.07 -34.47
N LYS A 120 0.68 16.08 -34.33
CA LYS A 120 -0.01 16.36 -33.09
C LYS A 120 -0.79 15.14 -32.59
N SER A 121 -1.53 14.47 -33.49
CA SER A 121 -2.30 13.28 -33.10
C SER A 121 -1.43 12.13 -32.59
N VAL A 122 -0.22 11.96 -33.14
CA VAL A 122 0.72 10.94 -32.66
C VAL A 122 1.28 11.33 -31.30
N ALA A 123 1.69 12.59 -31.10
CA ALA A 123 2.20 13.10 -29.83
C ALA A 123 1.14 13.00 -28.72
N ASP A 124 -0.10 13.40 -28.98
CA ASP A 124 -1.21 13.30 -28.04
C ASP A 124 -1.45 11.84 -27.60
N LYS A 125 -1.38 10.88 -28.54
CA LYS A 125 -1.50 9.45 -28.25
C LYS A 125 -0.35 8.93 -27.40
N LEU A 126 0.88 9.38 -27.66
CA LEU A 126 2.05 9.01 -26.86
C LEU A 126 1.89 9.52 -25.42
N VAL A 127 1.56 10.80 -25.25
CA VAL A 127 1.31 11.40 -23.91
C VAL A 127 0.21 10.63 -23.18
N ALA A 128 -0.92 10.38 -23.85
CA ALA A 128 -2.04 9.64 -23.25
C ALA A 128 -1.66 8.20 -22.87
N ALA A 129 -0.81 7.52 -23.65
CA ALA A 129 -0.33 6.18 -23.32
C ALA A 129 0.58 6.19 -22.09
N LEU A 130 1.46 7.19 -21.96
CA LEU A 130 2.33 7.35 -20.80
C LEU A 130 1.54 7.74 -19.54
N GLN A 131 0.53 8.59 -19.68
CA GLN A 131 -0.38 8.90 -18.56
C GLN A 131 -1.13 7.66 -18.05
N LYS A 132 -1.55 6.76 -18.94
CA LYS A 132 -2.21 5.49 -18.54
C LYS A 132 -1.32 4.57 -17.70
N ILE A 133 -0.02 4.61 -17.86
CA ILE A 133 0.91 3.86 -17.02
C ILE A 133 1.27 4.58 -15.73
N GLY A 134 0.72 5.79 -15.52
CA GLY A 134 0.89 6.59 -14.30
C GLY A 134 1.96 7.69 -14.39
N LEU A 135 2.46 8.01 -15.59
CA LEU A 135 3.36 9.14 -15.78
C LEU A 135 2.58 10.46 -15.66
N ALA A 136 3.02 11.34 -14.78
CA ALA A 136 2.40 12.66 -14.59
C ALA A 136 3.48 13.76 -14.65
N PRO A 137 3.24 14.83 -15.42
CA PRO A 137 4.07 16.03 -15.38
C PRO A 137 3.78 16.81 -14.09
N PHE A 138 4.76 17.58 -13.63
CA PHE A 138 4.61 18.53 -12.53
C PHE A 138 5.55 19.72 -12.70
N GLY A 139 5.41 20.73 -11.84
CA GLY A 139 6.12 21.99 -11.92
C GLY A 139 5.40 22.92 -12.88
N ALA A 140 4.30 23.52 -12.44
CA ALA A 140 3.62 24.58 -13.18
C ALA A 140 4.07 25.97 -12.71
N GLU A 141 3.91 26.98 -13.56
CA GLU A 141 4.11 28.37 -13.15
C GLU A 141 3.07 28.73 -12.08
N GLY A 142 3.54 29.35 -11.00
CA GLY A 142 2.73 29.67 -9.83
C GLY A 142 2.77 28.63 -8.72
N ASP A 143 3.35 27.45 -8.95
CA ASP A 143 3.55 26.45 -7.90
C ASP A 143 4.52 26.96 -6.82
N GLU A 144 4.32 26.52 -5.59
CA GLU A 144 5.28 26.75 -4.51
C GLU A 144 6.57 25.95 -4.81
N PHE A 145 7.71 26.58 -4.60
CA PHE A 145 9.00 25.91 -4.82
C PHE A 145 9.26 24.88 -3.74
N ASP A 146 9.44 23.63 -4.14
CA ASP A 146 9.85 22.50 -3.29
C ASP A 146 11.20 21.95 -3.75
N PRO A 147 12.27 22.10 -2.95
CA PRO A 147 13.61 21.62 -3.30
C PRO A 147 13.70 20.09 -3.51
N SER A 148 12.72 19.32 -3.02
CA SER A 148 12.70 17.86 -3.17
C SER A 148 12.32 17.39 -4.58
N VAL A 149 11.60 18.22 -5.33
CA VAL A 149 11.08 17.90 -6.67
C VAL A 149 11.42 18.94 -7.73
N HIS A 150 11.85 20.13 -7.33
CA HIS A 150 12.23 21.21 -8.23
C HIS A 150 13.74 21.49 -8.18
N GLU A 151 14.33 21.74 -9.34
CA GLU A 151 15.71 22.20 -9.51
C GLU A 151 15.69 23.68 -9.94
N ALA A 152 16.02 24.58 -9.02
CA ALA A 152 16.11 26.00 -9.32
C ALA A 152 17.40 26.30 -10.07
N VAL A 153 17.31 26.72 -11.33
CA VAL A 153 18.46 27.12 -12.16
C VAL A 153 18.60 28.64 -12.26
N GLN A 154 17.55 29.38 -11.94
CA GLN A 154 17.56 30.84 -11.89
C GLN A 154 16.76 31.30 -10.67
N HIS A 155 17.30 32.31 -9.99
CA HIS A 155 16.71 32.88 -8.78
C HIS A 155 16.56 34.38 -8.94
N ASN A 156 15.34 34.90 -8.70
CA ASN A 156 15.00 36.31 -8.73
C ASN A 156 14.32 36.70 -7.42
N THR A 157 14.19 38.01 -7.18
CA THR A 157 13.38 38.55 -6.09
C THR A 157 12.33 39.50 -6.64
N SER A 158 11.10 39.51 -6.06
CA SER A 158 10.00 40.40 -6.44
C SER A 158 9.09 40.68 -5.25
N HIS A 159 8.40 41.79 -5.33
CA HIS A 159 7.36 42.18 -4.37
C HIS A 159 6.03 41.45 -4.61
N ASP A 160 5.85 40.80 -5.80
CA ASP A 160 4.59 40.24 -6.25
C ASP A 160 4.33 38.83 -5.74
N VAL A 161 5.32 38.18 -5.13
CA VAL A 161 5.19 36.83 -4.63
C VAL A 161 5.16 36.80 -3.10
N ALA A 162 4.38 35.87 -2.53
CA ALA A 162 4.26 35.70 -1.08
C ALA A 162 5.42 34.89 -0.45
N GLY A 163 6.15 34.16 -1.27
CA GLY A 163 7.27 33.29 -0.88
C GLY A 163 7.89 32.64 -2.12
N PRO A 164 8.82 31.69 -1.94
CA PRO A 164 9.50 31.02 -3.06
C PRO A 164 8.47 30.39 -4.02
N THR A 165 8.40 30.95 -5.23
CA THR A 165 7.39 30.56 -6.23
C THR A 165 8.07 30.24 -7.56
N VAL A 166 7.60 29.20 -8.23
CA VAL A 166 8.01 28.86 -9.60
C VAL A 166 7.44 29.91 -10.56
N THR A 167 8.30 30.69 -11.17
CA THR A 167 7.88 31.75 -12.12
C THR A 167 7.99 31.34 -13.56
N THR A 168 8.90 30.43 -13.88
CA THR A 168 9.01 29.89 -15.24
C THR A 168 9.47 28.44 -15.17
N VAL A 169 8.87 27.59 -15.98
CA VAL A 169 9.24 26.20 -16.12
C VAL A 169 10.10 26.03 -17.38
N LEU A 170 11.40 25.86 -17.20
CA LEU A 170 12.33 25.66 -18.29
C LEU A 170 12.28 24.24 -18.85
N ARG A 171 12.02 23.28 -17.97
CA ARG A 171 11.82 21.88 -18.34
C ARG A 171 10.90 21.20 -17.32
N PRO A 172 9.79 20.59 -17.76
CA PRO A 172 8.84 19.95 -16.84
C PRO A 172 9.47 18.76 -16.10
N GLY A 173 9.10 18.62 -14.83
CA GLY A 173 9.38 17.44 -14.05
C GLY A 173 8.40 16.31 -14.38
N TYR A 174 8.79 15.07 -14.09
CA TYR A 174 7.95 13.89 -14.28
C TYR A 174 8.04 12.92 -13.12
N LYS A 175 6.88 12.39 -12.71
CA LYS A 175 6.77 11.32 -11.71
C LYS A 175 5.95 10.16 -12.28
N LEU A 176 6.27 8.95 -11.83
CA LEU A 176 5.51 7.73 -12.13
C LEU A 176 4.90 7.20 -10.83
N GLY A 177 3.60 7.45 -10.62
CA GLY A 177 3.00 7.31 -9.31
C GLY A 177 3.73 8.20 -8.29
N GLU A 178 4.24 7.61 -7.20
CA GLU A 178 5.01 8.32 -6.17
C GLU A 178 6.51 8.46 -6.50
N ARG A 179 6.99 7.78 -7.54
CA ARG A 179 8.42 7.79 -7.88
C ARG A 179 8.78 8.97 -8.75
N LEU A 180 9.66 9.84 -8.26
CA LEU A 180 10.27 10.90 -9.04
C LEU A 180 11.20 10.29 -10.11
N LEU A 181 10.96 10.63 -11.38
CA LEU A 181 11.81 10.26 -12.52
C LEU A 181 12.82 11.36 -12.84
N ARG A 182 12.36 12.62 -12.79
CA ARG A 182 13.19 13.78 -13.07
C ARG A 182 12.61 15.01 -12.39
N PRO A 183 13.42 15.85 -11.69
CA PRO A 183 12.95 17.11 -11.15
C PRO A 183 12.56 18.09 -12.27
N ALA A 184 11.67 19.03 -11.95
CA ALA A 184 11.38 20.14 -12.84
C ALA A 184 12.48 21.19 -12.74
N MET A 185 13.05 21.60 -13.89
CA MET A 185 13.98 22.75 -13.93
C MET A 185 13.19 24.03 -14.03
N VAL A 186 13.33 24.88 -13.03
CA VAL A 186 12.50 26.07 -12.86
C VAL A 186 13.33 27.33 -12.57
N ALA A 187 12.77 28.48 -12.94
CA ALA A 187 13.18 29.76 -12.38
C ALA A 187 12.30 30.03 -11.17
N VAL A 188 12.91 30.43 -10.07
CA VAL A 188 12.23 30.72 -8.80
C VAL A 188 12.33 32.21 -8.52
N THR A 189 11.23 32.78 -8.04
CA THR A 189 11.23 34.14 -7.51
C THR A 189 10.87 34.09 -6.04
N ASP A 190 11.76 34.65 -5.22
CA ASP A 190 11.55 34.84 -3.80
C ASP A 190 10.96 36.22 -3.53
N ARG A 191 10.31 36.33 -2.37
CA ARG A 191 9.86 37.58 -1.88
C ARG A 191 11.04 38.49 -1.53
N ASP A 192 10.98 39.73 -1.99
CA ASP A 192 11.92 40.77 -1.57
C ASP A 192 11.74 41.03 -0.06
N PRO A 193 12.79 40.88 0.78
CA PRO A 193 12.72 41.11 2.21
C PRO A 193 12.35 42.60 2.57
N ASP A 194 12.63 43.54 1.69
CA ASP A 194 12.30 44.96 1.87
C ASP A 194 10.89 45.31 1.39
N ALA A 195 10.15 44.37 0.84
CA ALA A 195 8.78 44.54 0.44
C ALA A 195 7.85 44.63 1.65
N GLY A 196 6.95 45.62 1.65
CA GLY A 196 5.86 45.74 2.61
C GLY A 196 4.97 44.49 2.69
N PRO A 197 3.87 44.49 3.45
CA PRO A 197 3.02 43.30 3.64
C PRO A 197 2.58 42.68 2.31
N ALA A 198 2.58 41.33 2.27
CA ALA A 198 2.30 40.54 1.07
C ALA A 198 0.91 40.87 0.48
N PRO A 199 0.76 40.87 -0.85
CA PRO A 199 -0.56 40.93 -1.46
C PRO A 199 -1.38 39.71 -0.97
N ALA A 200 -2.61 39.98 -0.48
CA ALA A 200 -3.50 38.91 -0.04
C ALA A 200 -3.81 37.98 -1.22
N ARG A 201 -3.62 36.68 -1.05
CA ARG A 201 -4.09 35.69 -2.04
C ARG A 201 -5.58 35.96 -2.29
N PRO A 202 -6.04 36.00 -3.54
CA PRO A 202 -7.47 36.05 -3.79
C PRO A 202 -8.10 34.83 -3.14
N SER A 203 -8.94 35.06 -2.13
CA SER A 203 -9.77 34.02 -1.53
C SER A 203 -10.65 33.46 -2.64
N GLU A 204 -10.64 32.17 -2.85
CA GLU A 204 -11.67 31.51 -3.65
C GLU A 204 -13.03 31.93 -3.07
N VAL A 205 -13.70 32.83 -3.77
CA VAL A 205 -15.06 33.22 -3.45
C VAL A 205 -15.91 31.98 -3.67
N GLY A 206 -16.37 31.42 -2.55
CA GLY A 206 -17.35 30.32 -2.57
C GLY A 206 -18.54 30.77 -3.45
N ALA A 207 -18.82 29.98 -4.45
CA ALA A 207 -20.05 30.07 -5.22
C ALA A 207 -21.21 29.70 -4.30
N ASP A 208 -21.71 30.69 -3.56
CA ASP A 208 -23.02 30.60 -2.90
C ASP A 208 -24.09 30.48 -3.97
N HIS A 209 -24.65 29.32 -3.99
CA HIS A 209 -25.82 28.95 -4.76
C HIS A 209 -27.03 29.67 -4.19
N GLU A 210 -27.32 30.82 -4.73
CA GLU A 210 -28.54 31.57 -4.43
C GLU A 210 -29.69 30.91 -5.20
N GLY A 211 -30.46 30.09 -4.48
CA GLY A 211 -31.71 29.54 -4.96
C GLY A 211 -32.73 30.64 -5.07
N ASP A 212 -33.09 31.02 -6.26
CA ASP A 212 -34.23 31.93 -6.51
C ASP A 212 -35.52 31.10 -6.67
N ASN A 213 -36.34 31.23 -5.65
CA ASN A 213 -37.69 30.72 -5.56
C ASN A 213 -38.62 31.79 -6.09
N VAL A 214 -39.21 31.61 -7.27
CA VAL A 214 -40.36 32.43 -7.71
C VAL A 214 -41.45 31.56 -8.28
N ASN A 215 -42.51 31.42 -7.54
CA ASN A 215 -43.96 31.47 -7.84
C ASN A 215 -44.48 30.69 -9.03
#